data_fd22b892c47c08ef29e80da4383e909e
#
_entry.id   fd22b892c47c08ef29e80da4383e909e
#
_cell.length_a   1.000
_cell.length_b   1.000
_cell.length_c   1.000
_cell.angle_alpha   90.00
_cell.angle_beta   90.00
_cell.angle_gamma   90.00
#
_symmetry.space_group_name_H-M   'P 1'
#
loop_
_entity.id
_entity.type
_entity.pdbx_description
1 polymer ?
#
loop_
_entity_poly.entity_id
_entity_poly.type
_entity_poly.pdbx_seq_one_letter_code
_entity_poly.pdbx_strand_id
1 'polypeptide(L)'
;MCMKRIDFLTTGLLALALTLLALPAKAQNSDDEYGIFDHLGAGISLGTDGIGIDVAAPITDMFAVRAGVSFLPKIKIKKNIKIDDNNPTVADNVDLQGKLNVFNGKLLADFYPFKSSSFHLTAGAFIGSDKLATITNTSMFIKDPSKYGKLGLKMGDYRITTDKQGKIDADVKVNSFKPYLGFGFGRAVPKNRISVSCDFGVQFWGKPALGAITTDDWGDQHYHKFKSSDLDDRDDDDLRDAVDILEKIVVYPVLNIRLSGRIF
;
A
#
# COMPACT_ATOMS: atom_id res chain seq x y z
N MET A 1 1.50 -28.41 6.01
CA MET A 1 2.98 -28.35 6.18
C MET A 1 3.57 -27.11 5.47
N CYS A 2 2.92 -25.96 5.53
CA CYS A 2 3.32 -24.71 4.82
C CYS A 2 3.68 -23.53 5.74
N MET A 3 3.52 -23.63 7.05
CA MET A 3 3.79 -22.55 8.00
C MET A 3 5.28 -22.39 8.39
N LYS A 4 6.10 -23.41 8.28
CA LYS A 4 7.53 -23.35 8.70
C LYS A 4 8.47 -22.56 7.79
N ARG A 5 8.09 -22.23 6.55
CA ARG A 5 8.96 -21.46 5.62
C ARG A 5 8.86 -19.95 5.82
N ILE A 6 7.74 -19.46 6.35
CA ILE A 6 7.54 -18.03 6.60
C ILE A 6 8.35 -17.60 7.83
N ASP A 7 8.38 -18.46 8.87
CA ASP A 7 9.11 -18.16 10.10
C ASP A 7 10.63 -18.08 9.89
N PHE A 8 11.19 -18.87 8.98
CA PHE A 8 12.62 -18.86 8.70
C PHE A 8 13.08 -17.61 7.95
N LEU A 9 12.26 -17.11 7.04
CA LEU A 9 12.53 -15.86 6.30
C LEU A 9 12.37 -14.63 7.20
N THR A 10 11.35 -14.60 8.04
CA THR A 10 11.12 -13.48 8.98
C THR A 10 12.18 -13.46 10.08
N THR A 11 12.55 -14.62 10.62
CA THR A 11 13.63 -14.73 11.63
C THR A 11 14.99 -14.38 11.04
N GLY A 12 15.28 -14.79 9.81
CA GLY A 12 16.50 -14.44 9.10
C GLY A 12 16.60 -12.95 8.77
N LEU A 13 15.49 -12.31 8.37
CA LEU A 13 15.43 -10.87 8.11
C LEU A 13 15.58 -10.05 9.41
N LEU A 14 14.96 -10.51 10.49
CA LEU A 14 15.06 -9.88 11.81
C LEU A 14 16.50 -9.99 12.37
N ALA A 15 17.13 -11.14 12.21
CA ALA A 15 18.53 -11.36 12.63
C ALA A 15 19.49 -10.49 11.79
N LEU A 16 19.26 -10.37 10.46
CA LEU A 16 20.06 -9.52 9.59
C LEU A 16 19.88 -8.04 9.94
N ALA A 17 18.66 -7.59 10.27
CA ALA A 17 18.38 -6.24 10.72
C ALA A 17 19.07 -5.92 12.06
N LEU A 18 19.04 -6.86 13.02
CA LEU A 18 19.70 -6.74 14.32
C LEU A 18 21.24 -6.73 14.22
N THR A 19 21.82 -7.53 13.32
CA THR A 19 23.28 -7.53 13.07
C THR A 19 23.75 -6.25 12.39
N LEU A 20 22.93 -5.64 11.52
CA LEU A 20 23.22 -4.35 10.89
C LEU A 20 23.13 -3.18 11.89
N LEU A 21 22.30 -3.28 12.94
CA LEU A 21 22.20 -2.31 14.01
C LEU A 21 23.41 -2.34 14.97
N ALA A 22 24.14 -3.47 15.01
CA ALA A 22 25.31 -3.67 15.89
C ALA A 22 26.63 -3.20 15.27
N LEU A 23 26.64 -2.70 14.03
CA LEU A 23 27.86 -2.12 13.43
C LEU A 23 28.18 -0.80 14.14
N PRO A 24 29.36 -0.68 14.79
CA PRO A 24 29.73 0.56 15.45
C PRO A 24 29.84 1.65 14.37
N ALA A 25 28.96 2.64 14.45
CA ALA A 25 29.09 3.86 13.69
C ALA A 25 30.32 4.63 14.22
N LYS A 26 31.48 4.34 13.66
CA LYS A 26 32.64 5.21 13.87
C LYS A 26 32.31 6.56 13.25
N ALA A 27 31.98 7.52 14.09
CA ALA A 27 31.90 8.92 13.71
C ALA A 27 33.33 9.36 13.31
N GLN A 28 33.59 9.38 12.03
CA GLN A 28 34.79 10.00 11.50
C GLN A 28 34.41 11.46 11.28
N ASN A 29 35.03 12.34 12.05
CA ASN A 29 34.97 13.79 11.87
C ASN A 29 35.64 14.11 10.53
N SER A 30 34.83 14.25 9.50
CA SER A 30 35.19 14.98 8.31
C SER A 30 34.24 16.19 8.25
N ASP A 31 34.80 17.36 8.29
CA ASP A 31 34.14 18.63 8.07
C ASP A 31 33.80 18.82 6.57
N ASP A 32 33.30 17.76 5.94
CA ASP A 32 32.80 17.83 4.56
C ASP A 32 31.44 18.52 4.61
N GLU A 33 31.44 19.80 4.35
CA GLU A 33 30.25 20.59 4.12
C GLU A 33 29.61 20.13 2.82
N TYR A 34 28.36 19.61 2.88
CA TYR A 34 27.67 19.14 1.68
C TYR A 34 27.27 20.32 0.80
N GLY A 35 27.86 20.40 -0.40
CA GLY A 35 27.41 21.26 -1.47
C GLY A 35 26.22 20.68 -2.25
N ILE A 36 25.71 21.46 -3.20
CA ILE A 36 24.57 21.06 -4.02
C ILE A 36 24.99 19.88 -4.92
N PHE A 37 24.41 18.69 -4.70
CA PHE A 37 24.67 17.45 -5.45
C PHE A 37 26.12 16.96 -5.44
N ASP A 38 26.92 17.35 -4.48
CA ASP A 38 28.34 16.89 -4.38
C ASP A 38 28.45 15.39 -4.16
N HIS A 39 27.43 14.79 -3.56
CA HIS A 39 27.39 13.37 -3.27
C HIS A 39 26.06 12.75 -3.72
N LEU A 40 26.12 11.52 -4.18
CA LEU A 40 24.93 10.75 -4.49
C LEU A 40 24.87 9.48 -3.63
N GLY A 41 23.73 9.22 -3.05
CA GLY A 41 23.44 8.00 -2.32
C GLY A 41 22.41 7.16 -3.06
N ALA A 42 22.56 5.84 -3.03
CA ALA A 42 21.51 4.91 -3.39
C ALA A 42 21.08 4.13 -2.17
N GLY A 43 19.79 3.80 -2.09
CA GLY A 43 19.22 3.08 -0.96
C GLY A 43 18.21 2.03 -1.39
N ILE A 44 18.15 0.98 -0.58
CA ILE A 44 17.06 0.00 -0.58
C ILE A 44 16.30 0.14 0.73
N SER A 45 14.98 0.05 0.69
CA SER A 45 14.15 0.16 1.88
C SER A 45 13.19 -1.00 1.98
N LEU A 46 12.84 -1.34 3.22
CA LEU A 46 11.83 -2.31 3.56
C LEU A 46 10.93 -1.72 4.63
N GLY A 47 9.63 -1.74 4.38
CA GLY A 47 8.68 -1.15 5.31
C GLY A 47 7.24 -1.53 5.04
N THR A 48 6.32 -0.82 5.67
CA THR A 48 4.88 -1.03 5.50
C THR A 48 4.41 -0.65 4.09
N ASP A 49 5.12 0.28 3.40
CA ASP A 49 4.87 0.64 1.99
C ASP A 49 5.54 -0.35 1.00
N GLY A 50 6.15 -1.44 1.52
CA GLY A 50 6.75 -2.52 0.77
C GLY A 50 8.26 -2.44 0.64
N ILE A 51 8.77 -2.92 -0.49
CA ILE A 51 10.17 -2.87 -0.85
C ILE A 51 10.38 -1.62 -1.71
N GLY A 52 11.38 -0.82 -1.37
CA GLY A 52 11.71 0.41 -2.09
C GLY A 52 13.15 0.45 -2.55
N ILE A 53 13.38 1.19 -3.62
CA ILE A 53 14.70 1.63 -4.07
C ILE A 53 14.64 3.14 -4.32
N ASP A 54 15.68 3.83 -3.97
CA ASP A 54 15.76 5.27 -4.17
C ASP A 54 17.19 5.77 -4.34
N VAL A 55 17.29 6.95 -4.92
CA VAL A 55 18.50 7.77 -4.94
C VAL A 55 18.28 8.99 -4.09
N ALA A 56 19.35 9.46 -3.45
CA ALA A 56 19.34 10.62 -2.59
C ALA A 56 20.51 11.54 -2.91
N ALA A 57 20.25 12.83 -2.86
CA ALA A 57 21.30 13.84 -3.04
C ALA A 57 21.15 14.94 -1.97
N PRO A 58 22.24 15.43 -1.38
CA PRO A 58 22.23 16.59 -0.51
C PRO A 58 22.03 17.84 -1.35
N ILE A 59 21.27 18.79 -0.84
CA ILE A 59 21.18 20.14 -1.37
C ILE A 59 22.01 21.09 -0.51
N THR A 60 21.96 20.86 0.78
CA THR A 60 22.79 21.53 1.79
C THR A 60 23.04 20.56 2.95
N ASP A 61 23.84 20.96 3.93
CA ASP A 61 24.01 20.19 5.19
C ASP A 61 22.71 19.87 5.90
N MET A 62 21.69 20.75 5.72
CA MET A 62 20.41 20.64 6.39
C MET A 62 19.30 20.06 5.52
N PHE A 63 19.50 19.98 4.20
CA PHE A 63 18.46 19.51 3.26
C PHE A 63 19.01 18.44 2.31
N ALA A 64 18.26 17.38 2.16
CA ALA A 64 18.49 16.36 1.14
C ALA A 64 17.17 16.03 0.42
N VAL A 65 17.27 15.56 -0.81
CA VAL A 65 16.13 15.06 -1.59
C VAL A 65 16.32 13.58 -1.85
N ARG A 66 15.20 12.85 -1.85
CA ARG A 66 15.13 11.42 -2.21
C ARG A 66 14.09 11.23 -3.31
N ALA A 67 14.47 10.51 -4.36
CA ALA A 67 13.56 10.10 -5.42
C ALA A 67 13.68 8.60 -5.64
N GLY A 68 12.55 7.90 -5.78
CA GLY A 68 12.59 6.45 -5.92
C GLY A 68 11.23 5.84 -6.18
N VAL A 69 11.16 4.52 -6.02
CA VAL A 69 9.95 3.75 -6.17
C VAL A 69 9.79 2.80 -4.99
N SER A 70 8.54 2.44 -4.67
CA SER A 70 8.23 1.38 -3.72
C SER A 70 7.12 0.49 -4.28
N PHE A 71 7.16 -0.78 -3.94
CA PHE A 71 6.14 -1.74 -4.35
C PHE A 71 5.87 -2.75 -3.24
N LEU A 72 4.59 -3.05 -3.04
CA LEU A 72 4.16 -4.17 -2.22
C LEU A 72 4.21 -5.45 -3.06
N PRO A 73 4.86 -6.53 -2.57
CA PRO A 73 4.75 -7.83 -3.20
C PRO A 73 3.28 -8.24 -3.34
N LYS A 74 2.95 -8.93 -4.44
CA LYS A 74 1.58 -9.41 -4.70
C LYS A 74 1.15 -10.41 -3.62
N ILE A 75 0.40 -9.94 -2.65
CA ILE A 75 -0.18 -10.78 -1.60
C ILE A 75 -1.56 -11.22 -2.07
N LYS A 76 -1.80 -12.53 -2.05
CA LYS A 76 -3.09 -13.13 -2.39
C LYS A 76 -3.68 -13.74 -1.13
N ILE A 77 -4.85 -13.28 -0.74
CA ILE A 77 -5.61 -13.81 0.39
C ILE A 77 -6.85 -14.48 -0.19
N LYS A 78 -7.06 -15.75 0.11
CA LYS A 78 -8.26 -16.50 -0.29
C LYS A 78 -9.16 -16.68 0.92
N LYS A 79 -10.44 -16.44 0.73
CA LYS A 79 -11.47 -16.69 1.73
C LYS A 79 -12.68 -17.31 1.05
N ASN A 80 -13.20 -18.40 1.64
CA ASN A 80 -14.48 -18.97 1.26
C ASN A 80 -15.59 -18.24 2.02
N ILE A 81 -16.61 -17.79 1.31
CA ILE A 81 -17.79 -17.13 1.87
C ILE A 81 -19.01 -17.99 1.53
N LYS A 82 -19.83 -18.26 2.54
CA LYS A 82 -21.14 -18.86 2.36
C LYS A 82 -22.12 -17.75 2.00
N ILE A 83 -22.96 -18.01 1.00
CA ILE A 83 -24.00 -17.09 0.57
C ILE A 83 -25.33 -17.77 0.88
N ASP A 84 -26.06 -17.22 1.81
CA ASP A 84 -27.42 -17.64 2.14
C ASP A 84 -28.40 -16.91 1.20
N ASP A 85 -28.44 -17.34 -0.08
CA ASP A 85 -29.42 -16.87 -1.05
C ASP A 85 -30.33 -18.03 -1.45
N ASN A 86 -31.63 -17.85 -1.32
CA ASN A 86 -32.65 -18.82 -1.71
C ASN A 86 -32.76 -19.02 -3.24
N ASN A 87 -31.90 -18.34 -4.02
CA ASN A 87 -31.90 -18.48 -5.47
C ASN A 87 -31.02 -19.67 -5.92
N PRO A 88 -31.60 -20.73 -6.49
CA PRO A 88 -30.87 -21.94 -6.89
C PRO A 88 -29.81 -21.69 -7.95
N THR A 89 -29.80 -20.50 -8.57
CA THR A 89 -28.84 -20.11 -9.60
C THR A 89 -27.55 -19.55 -9.01
N VAL A 90 -27.57 -19.10 -7.75
CA VAL A 90 -26.42 -18.60 -7.01
C VAL A 90 -25.70 -19.77 -6.33
N ALA A 91 -24.38 -19.71 -6.24
CA ALA A 91 -23.61 -20.72 -5.55
C ALA A 91 -23.66 -20.50 -4.03
N ASP A 92 -23.88 -21.58 -3.27
CA ASP A 92 -23.96 -21.55 -1.80
C ASP A 92 -22.61 -21.18 -1.15
N ASN A 93 -21.52 -21.43 -1.87
CA ASN A 93 -20.15 -21.12 -1.41
C ASN A 93 -19.37 -20.45 -2.55
N VAL A 94 -18.71 -19.36 -2.26
CA VAL A 94 -17.88 -18.64 -3.22
C VAL A 94 -16.49 -18.41 -2.65
N ASP A 95 -15.48 -18.81 -3.41
CA ASP A 95 -14.08 -18.51 -3.07
C ASP A 95 -13.71 -17.13 -3.59
N LEU A 96 -13.50 -16.20 -2.68
CA LEU A 96 -12.97 -14.87 -2.99
C LEU A 96 -11.46 -14.84 -2.84
N GLN A 97 -10.82 -14.13 -3.75
CA GLN A 97 -9.40 -13.84 -3.71
C GLN A 97 -9.16 -12.33 -3.68
N GLY A 98 -8.62 -11.85 -2.57
CA GLY A 98 -8.07 -10.50 -2.45
C GLY A 98 -6.64 -10.47 -2.99
N LYS A 99 -6.32 -9.50 -3.84
CA LYS A 99 -4.96 -9.23 -4.35
C LYS A 99 -4.58 -7.82 -3.96
N LEU A 100 -3.50 -7.68 -3.19
CA LEU A 100 -2.83 -6.40 -2.98
C LEU A 100 -1.77 -6.21 -4.07
N ASN A 101 -1.76 -5.06 -4.71
CA ASN A 101 -0.78 -4.71 -5.74
C ASN A 101 -0.60 -3.19 -5.74
N VAL A 102 0.40 -2.72 -5.01
CA VAL A 102 0.68 -1.28 -4.88
C VAL A 102 2.07 -1.00 -5.43
N PHE A 103 2.13 -0.05 -6.35
CA PHE A 103 3.36 0.50 -6.89
C PHE A 103 3.29 2.02 -6.82
N ASN A 104 4.28 2.66 -6.20
CA ASN A 104 4.35 4.11 -6.07
C ASN A 104 5.76 4.62 -6.43
N GLY A 105 5.82 5.71 -7.19
CA GLY A 105 6.96 6.61 -7.18
C GLY A 105 6.96 7.44 -5.90
N LYS A 106 8.12 7.80 -5.38
CA LYS A 106 8.27 8.67 -4.21
C LYS A 106 9.22 9.82 -4.49
N LEU A 107 8.84 11.01 -4.05
CA LEU A 107 9.69 12.19 -4.04
C LEU A 107 9.59 12.82 -2.66
N LEU A 108 10.70 12.83 -1.93
CA LEU A 108 10.78 13.22 -0.54
C LEU A 108 11.89 14.25 -0.33
N ALA A 109 11.68 15.18 0.59
CA ALA A 109 12.68 16.13 1.06
C ALA A 109 12.88 15.91 2.55
N ASP A 110 14.13 15.75 2.96
CA ASP A 110 14.55 15.58 4.35
C ASP A 110 15.17 16.86 4.85
N PHE A 111 14.70 17.32 5.99
CA PHE A 111 15.23 18.47 6.72
C PHE A 111 15.90 18.01 8.00
N TYR A 112 17.17 18.32 8.16
CA TYR A 112 18.03 18.01 9.32
C TYR A 112 18.17 19.26 10.19
N PRO A 113 17.34 19.43 11.26
CA PRO A 113 17.37 20.64 12.08
C PRO A 113 18.65 20.76 12.90
N PHE A 114 19.37 19.66 13.14
CA PHE A 114 20.56 19.62 13.95
C PHE A 114 21.74 19.04 13.17
N LYS A 115 22.79 19.85 12.93
CA LYS A 115 23.98 19.44 12.17
C LYS A 115 24.70 18.20 12.75
N SER A 116 24.70 18.09 14.09
CA SER A 116 25.34 16.97 14.82
C SER A 116 24.46 15.72 14.94
N SER A 117 23.19 15.79 14.57
CA SER A 117 22.24 14.69 14.69
C SER A 117 21.86 14.14 13.32
N SER A 118 21.51 12.87 13.29
CA SER A 118 20.91 12.23 12.12
C SER A 118 19.37 12.27 12.12
N PHE A 119 18.78 12.93 13.12
CA PHE A 119 17.33 13.18 13.15
C PHE A 119 16.94 14.09 12.00
N HIS A 120 15.86 13.73 11.31
CA HIS A 120 15.32 14.52 10.21
C HIS A 120 13.79 14.51 10.20
N LEU A 121 13.23 15.57 9.64
CA LEU A 121 11.84 15.68 9.27
C LEU A 121 11.74 15.45 7.77
N THR A 122 10.75 14.69 7.34
CA THR A 122 10.54 14.36 5.92
C THR A 122 9.19 14.86 5.48
N ALA A 123 9.17 15.56 4.33
CA ALA A 123 7.93 15.93 3.63
C ALA A 123 8.05 15.56 2.17
N GLY A 124 6.92 15.23 1.53
CA GLY A 124 6.92 14.90 0.12
C GLY A 124 5.63 14.24 -0.34
N ALA A 125 5.74 13.43 -1.36
CA ALA A 125 4.60 12.71 -1.91
C ALA A 125 4.98 11.35 -2.48
N PHE A 126 4.00 10.44 -2.44
CA PHE A 126 3.98 9.22 -3.21
C PHE A 126 2.95 9.36 -4.33
N ILE A 127 3.31 8.89 -5.54
CA ILE A 127 2.47 8.99 -6.75
C ILE A 127 2.46 7.61 -7.40
N GLY A 128 1.28 7.05 -7.61
CA GLY A 128 1.21 5.73 -8.25
C GLY A 128 -0.17 5.10 -8.18
N SER A 129 -0.19 3.82 -7.84
CA SER A 129 -1.42 3.02 -7.87
C SER A 129 -2.55 3.68 -7.07
N ASP A 130 -3.68 3.85 -7.74
CA ASP A 130 -4.96 4.23 -7.11
C ASP A 130 -5.70 3.00 -6.56
N LYS A 131 -5.44 1.80 -7.11
CA LYS A 131 -6.01 0.54 -6.63
C LYS A 131 -5.11 -0.07 -5.55
N LEU A 132 -5.63 -0.11 -4.33
CA LEU A 132 -4.97 -0.72 -3.18
C LEU A 132 -5.14 -2.23 -3.19
N ALA A 133 -6.38 -2.67 -3.41
CA ALA A 133 -6.75 -4.07 -3.43
C ALA A 133 -7.77 -4.34 -4.54
N THR A 134 -7.71 -5.53 -5.11
CA THR A 134 -8.74 -6.07 -6.00
C THR A 134 -9.27 -7.36 -5.39
N ILE A 135 -10.59 -7.49 -5.31
CA ILE A 135 -11.30 -8.66 -4.82
C ILE A 135 -11.98 -9.30 -6.03
N THR A 136 -11.69 -10.57 -6.28
CA THR A 136 -12.31 -11.32 -7.38
C THR A 136 -12.71 -12.71 -6.91
N ASN A 137 -13.79 -13.28 -7.48
CA ASN A 137 -14.13 -14.67 -7.22
C ASN A 137 -13.21 -15.60 -8.00
N THR A 138 -12.86 -16.75 -7.40
CA THR A 138 -12.06 -17.80 -8.04
C THR A 138 -12.89 -19.06 -8.32
N SER A 139 -14.05 -19.20 -7.68
CA SER A 139 -15.07 -20.20 -7.98
C SER A 139 -16.27 -19.56 -8.70
N MET A 140 -17.15 -20.36 -9.27
CA MET A 140 -18.37 -19.86 -9.90
C MET A 140 -19.27 -19.21 -8.85
N PHE A 141 -19.68 -17.97 -9.12
CA PHE A 141 -20.68 -17.25 -8.34
C PHE A 141 -22.10 -17.55 -8.83
N ILE A 142 -22.29 -17.62 -10.15
CA ILE A 142 -23.56 -17.96 -10.80
C ILE A 142 -23.39 -19.30 -11.50
N LYS A 143 -24.30 -20.26 -11.22
CA LYS A 143 -24.27 -21.62 -11.77
C LYS A 143 -24.71 -21.66 -13.26
N ASP A 144 -25.52 -20.68 -13.71
CA ASP A 144 -26.06 -20.62 -15.07
C ASP A 144 -25.37 -19.53 -15.90
N PRO A 145 -24.54 -19.87 -16.89
CA PRO A 145 -23.84 -18.91 -17.74
C PRO A 145 -24.74 -17.93 -18.50
N SER A 146 -26.00 -18.30 -18.79
CA SER A 146 -26.94 -17.41 -19.48
C SER A 146 -27.38 -16.21 -18.69
N LYS A 147 -27.07 -16.22 -17.38
CA LYS A 147 -27.41 -15.17 -16.42
C LYS A 147 -26.20 -14.32 -16.02
N TYR A 148 -25.04 -14.54 -16.61
CA TYR A 148 -23.86 -13.69 -16.41
C TYR A 148 -24.15 -12.25 -16.85
N GLY A 149 -23.68 -11.27 -16.07
CA GLY A 149 -23.97 -9.86 -16.29
C GLY A 149 -25.38 -9.40 -15.89
N LYS A 150 -26.29 -10.34 -15.54
CA LYS A 150 -27.69 -10.03 -15.19
C LYS A 150 -28.00 -10.28 -13.72
N LEU A 151 -27.39 -11.31 -13.13
CA LEU A 151 -27.50 -11.63 -11.72
C LEU A 151 -26.25 -11.16 -10.98
N GLY A 152 -26.45 -10.73 -9.76
CA GLY A 152 -25.37 -10.25 -8.90
C GLY A 152 -25.85 -10.02 -7.46
N LEU A 153 -24.95 -9.59 -6.62
CA LEU A 153 -25.24 -9.20 -5.24
C LEU A 153 -25.95 -7.85 -5.25
N LYS A 154 -27.11 -7.78 -4.60
CA LYS A 154 -27.79 -6.51 -4.35
C LYS A 154 -27.00 -5.79 -3.22
N MET A 155 -26.72 -4.52 -3.40
CA MET A 155 -25.98 -3.68 -2.48
C MET A 155 -26.62 -2.29 -2.50
N GLY A 156 -27.51 -2.03 -1.56
CA GLY A 156 -28.38 -0.86 -1.58
C GLY A 156 -29.30 -0.86 -2.80
N ASP A 157 -29.34 0.26 -3.48
CA ASP A 157 -30.08 0.44 -4.74
C ASP A 157 -29.32 -0.10 -5.96
N TYR A 158 -28.08 -0.57 -5.77
CA TYR A 158 -27.23 -1.05 -6.84
C TYR A 158 -27.14 -2.59 -6.84
N ARG A 159 -26.86 -3.13 -8.01
CA ARG A 159 -26.60 -4.55 -8.19
C ARG A 159 -25.18 -4.75 -8.72
N ILE A 160 -24.30 -5.31 -7.89
CA ILE A 160 -22.97 -5.74 -8.33
C ILE A 160 -23.17 -7.00 -9.18
N THR A 161 -22.90 -6.89 -10.47
CA THR A 161 -23.09 -7.99 -11.41
C THR A 161 -21.77 -8.66 -11.75
N THR A 162 -21.86 -9.90 -12.21
CA THR A 162 -20.70 -10.57 -12.79
C THR A 162 -20.38 -10.00 -14.16
N ASP A 163 -19.12 -10.11 -14.58
CA ASP A 163 -18.75 -9.88 -15.96
C ASP A 163 -19.31 -10.99 -16.90
N LYS A 164 -18.99 -10.90 -18.19
CA LYS A 164 -19.41 -11.90 -19.19
C LYS A 164 -18.80 -13.29 -18.96
N GLN A 165 -17.82 -13.41 -18.08
CA GLN A 165 -17.14 -14.64 -17.66
C GLN A 165 -17.63 -15.15 -16.31
N GLY A 166 -18.62 -14.50 -15.70
CA GLY A 166 -19.15 -14.86 -14.39
C GLY A 166 -18.27 -14.45 -13.21
N LYS A 167 -17.35 -13.47 -13.41
CA LYS A 167 -16.49 -12.94 -12.36
C LYS A 167 -17.06 -11.68 -11.76
N ILE A 168 -16.87 -11.53 -10.46
CA ILE A 168 -17.08 -10.29 -9.73
C ILE A 168 -15.70 -9.67 -9.50
N ASP A 169 -15.55 -8.42 -9.92
CA ASP A 169 -14.36 -7.63 -9.64
C ASP A 169 -14.77 -6.40 -8.82
N ALA A 170 -14.26 -6.33 -7.60
CA ALA A 170 -14.39 -5.16 -6.74
C ALA A 170 -12.99 -4.64 -6.40
N ASP A 171 -12.85 -3.33 -6.41
CA ASP A 171 -11.58 -2.66 -6.12
C ASP A 171 -11.72 -1.75 -4.91
N VAL A 172 -10.70 -1.72 -4.06
CA VAL A 172 -10.53 -0.66 -3.07
C VAL A 172 -9.60 0.38 -3.66
N LYS A 173 -10.11 1.59 -3.88
CA LYS A 173 -9.38 2.70 -4.47
C LYS A 173 -9.05 3.79 -3.45
N VAL A 174 -7.89 4.38 -3.62
CA VAL A 174 -7.37 5.52 -2.87
C VAL A 174 -6.88 6.60 -3.85
N ASN A 175 -6.43 7.74 -3.37
CA ASN A 175 -5.85 8.75 -4.26
C ASN A 175 -4.52 8.26 -4.85
N SER A 176 -4.29 8.57 -6.14
CA SER A 176 -3.00 8.30 -6.79
C SER A 176 -1.89 9.17 -6.25
N PHE A 177 -2.20 10.43 -5.90
CA PHE A 177 -1.29 11.37 -5.25
C PHE A 177 -1.51 11.30 -3.74
N LYS A 178 -0.44 10.96 -3.01
CA LYS A 178 -0.45 10.71 -1.56
C LYS A 178 0.59 11.59 -0.90
N PRO A 179 0.24 12.77 -0.39
CA PRO A 179 1.13 13.57 0.44
C PRO A 179 1.70 12.74 1.59
N TYR A 180 2.94 13.03 1.97
CA TYR A 180 3.65 12.32 3.03
C TYR A 180 4.29 13.32 3.98
N LEU A 181 4.16 13.05 5.27
CA LEU A 181 4.89 13.71 6.34
C LEU A 181 5.44 12.66 7.29
N GLY A 182 6.66 12.89 7.76
CA GLY A 182 7.31 11.96 8.68
C GLY A 182 8.53 12.56 9.37
N PHE A 183 9.14 11.72 10.15
CA PHE A 183 10.43 11.98 10.78
C PHE A 183 11.24 10.68 10.79
N GLY A 184 12.53 10.82 10.97
CA GLY A 184 13.39 9.64 10.99
C GLY A 184 14.75 9.91 11.60
N PHE A 185 15.53 8.83 11.63
CA PHE A 185 16.91 8.82 12.11
C PHE A 185 17.80 8.14 11.07
N GLY A 186 18.91 8.75 10.77
CA GLY A 186 19.84 8.37 9.74
C GLY A 186 19.93 9.44 8.66
N ARG A 187 20.99 9.41 7.84
CA ARG A 187 21.14 10.37 6.74
C ARG A 187 20.74 9.75 5.41
N ALA A 188 20.04 10.50 4.58
CA ALA A 188 19.67 10.08 3.24
C ALA A 188 20.90 9.78 2.37
N VAL A 189 21.92 10.63 2.47
CA VAL A 189 23.26 10.38 1.92
C VAL A 189 24.21 10.13 3.08
N PRO A 190 24.85 8.95 3.16
CA PRO A 190 25.75 8.61 4.23
C PRO A 190 26.99 9.52 4.24
N LYS A 191 27.43 9.98 5.42
CA LYS A 191 28.77 10.55 5.59
C LYS A 191 29.85 9.48 5.39
N ASN A 192 29.60 8.26 5.85
CA ASN A 192 30.40 7.06 5.60
C ASN A 192 29.90 6.33 4.34
N ARG A 193 30.60 5.25 3.93
CA ARG A 193 30.20 4.48 2.74
C ARG A 193 28.79 3.90 2.82
N ILE A 194 28.37 3.51 4.02
CA ILE A 194 27.06 2.85 4.24
C ILE A 194 26.39 3.44 5.48
N SER A 195 25.09 3.59 5.46
CA SER A 195 24.26 4.01 6.59
C SER A 195 22.93 3.26 6.60
N VAL A 196 22.41 3.08 7.81
CA VAL A 196 21.03 2.60 8.02
C VAL A 196 20.21 3.77 8.54
N SER A 197 19.02 3.95 8.00
CA SER A 197 18.04 4.93 8.47
C SER A 197 16.71 4.27 8.75
N CYS A 198 15.94 4.88 9.65
CA CYS A 198 14.61 4.47 10.03
C CYS A 198 13.69 5.67 9.92
N ASP A 199 12.64 5.54 9.11
CA ASP A 199 11.67 6.59 8.83
C ASP A 199 10.29 6.19 9.37
N PHE A 200 9.63 7.12 10.05
CA PHE A 200 8.28 7.02 10.57
C PHE A 200 7.45 8.15 9.99
N GLY A 201 6.28 7.85 9.46
CA GLY A 201 5.45 8.88 8.90
C GLY A 201 4.05 8.42 8.52
N VAL A 202 3.34 9.28 7.84
CA VAL A 202 1.98 9.02 7.37
C VAL A 202 1.84 9.44 5.91
N GLN A 203 1.20 8.60 5.12
CA GLN A 203 0.70 8.93 3.79
C GLN A 203 -0.77 9.32 3.88
N PHE A 204 -1.15 10.43 3.27
CA PHE A 204 -2.54 10.87 3.17
C PHE A 204 -3.15 10.29 1.89
N TRP A 205 -3.90 9.21 2.06
CA TRP A 205 -4.48 8.45 0.94
C TRP A 205 -5.78 9.06 0.40
N GLY A 206 -6.37 10.00 1.15
CA GLY A 206 -7.73 10.43 0.95
C GLY A 206 -8.72 9.38 1.46
N LYS A 207 -9.99 9.56 1.15
CA LYS A 207 -11.03 8.59 1.53
C LYS A 207 -10.94 7.37 0.61
N PRO A 208 -10.65 6.17 1.14
CA PRO A 208 -10.75 4.95 0.35
C PRO A 208 -12.20 4.72 -0.08
N ALA A 209 -12.38 4.21 -1.29
CA ALA A 209 -13.69 3.90 -1.83
C ALA A 209 -13.71 2.45 -2.35
N LEU A 210 -14.73 1.71 -1.99
CA LEU A 210 -15.04 0.44 -2.62
C LEU A 210 -15.68 0.71 -3.99
N GLY A 211 -15.22 0.07 -5.03
CA GLY A 211 -15.81 0.19 -6.35
C GLY A 211 -16.00 -1.17 -6.99
N ALA A 212 -17.08 -1.33 -7.72
CA ALA A 212 -17.37 -2.55 -8.48
C ALA A 212 -18.10 -2.23 -9.77
N ILE A 213 -18.20 -3.22 -10.65
CA ILE A 213 -19.03 -3.13 -11.84
C ILE A 213 -20.48 -3.39 -11.40
N THR A 214 -21.35 -2.44 -11.71
CA THR A 214 -22.79 -2.53 -11.49
C THR A 214 -23.51 -2.54 -12.81
N THR A 215 -24.68 -3.16 -12.86
CA THR A 215 -25.57 -3.09 -14.02
C THR A 215 -26.80 -2.30 -13.64
N ASP A 216 -27.16 -1.33 -14.47
CA ASP A 216 -28.38 -0.53 -14.29
C ASP A 216 -29.64 -1.31 -14.77
N ASP A 217 -30.82 -0.69 -14.62
CA ASP A 217 -32.09 -1.27 -15.04
C ASP A 217 -32.21 -1.48 -16.56
N TRP A 218 -31.38 -0.83 -17.34
CA TRP A 218 -31.33 -0.92 -18.81
C TRP A 218 -30.38 -2.04 -19.30
N GLY A 219 -29.60 -2.62 -18.37
CA GLY A 219 -28.62 -3.68 -18.65
C GLY A 219 -27.24 -3.18 -19.02
N ASP A 220 -26.96 -1.87 -18.88
CA ASP A 220 -25.66 -1.30 -19.14
C ASP A 220 -24.75 -1.42 -17.91
N GLN A 221 -23.49 -1.80 -18.15
CA GLN A 221 -22.52 -1.98 -17.09
C GLN A 221 -21.70 -0.71 -16.86
N HIS A 222 -21.73 -0.22 -15.62
CA HIS A 222 -20.99 0.95 -15.18
C HIS A 222 -20.09 0.63 -13.97
N TYR A 223 -18.94 1.29 -13.89
CA TYR A 223 -18.11 1.23 -12.69
C TYR A 223 -18.65 2.21 -11.65
N HIS A 224 -19.20 1.68 -10.56
CA HIS A 224 -19.74 2.48 -9.46
C HIS A 224 -18.78 2.48 -8.26
N LYS A 225 -18.65 3.62 -7.57
CA LYS A 225 -17.93 3.75 -6.30
C LYS A 225 -18.96 3.85 -5.19
N PHE A 226 -18.95 2.85 -4.33
CA PHE A 226 -19.86 2.78 -3.18
C PHE A 226 -19.37 3.67 -2.05
N LYS A 227 -20.29 4.38 -1.43
CA LYS A 227 -20.12 5.09 -0.17
C LYS A 227 -21.01 4.43 0.87
N SER A 228 -20.70 4.65 2.16
CA SER A 228 -21.57 4.17 3.24
C SER A 228 -23.00 4.72 3.13
N SER A 229 -23.16 5.91 2.56
CA SER A 229 -24.47 6.52 2.27
C SER A 229 -25.29 5.84 1.19
N ASP A 230 -24.67 5.04 0.34
CA ASP A 230 -25.33 4.33 -0.77
C ASP A 230 -25.88 2.97 -0.31
N LEU A 231 -25.59 2.58 0.93
CA LEU A 231 -26.07 1.36 1.58
C LEU A 231 -27.28 1.67 2.43
N ASP A 232 -28.40 0.99 2.15
CA ASP A 232 -29.68 1.16 2.89
C ASP A 232 -29.58 0.47 4.27
N ASP A 233 -30.35 0.96 5.26
CA ASP A 233 -30.42 0.39 6.63
C ASP A 233 -30.97 -1.06 6.66
N ARG A 234 -31.41 -1.58 5.51
CA ARG A 234 -31.90 -2.95 5.33
C ARG A 234 -30.87 -3.91 4.76
N ASP A 235 -29.73 -3.37 4.35
CA ASP A 235 -28.60 -4.19 3.90
C ASP A 235 -27.75 -4.58 5.11
N ASP A 236 -26.95 -5.62 4.95
CA ASP A 236 -26.10 -6.21 5.99
C ASP A 236 -25.36 -5.13 6.79
N ASP A 237 -25.73 -4.90 8.06
CA ASP A 237 -25.12 -3.91 8.94
C ASP A 237 -23.60 -4.05 8.98
N ASP A 238 -23.09 -5.30 8.91
CA ASP A 238 -21.65 -5.61 8.88
C ASP A 238 -20.96 -5.00 7.66
N LEU A 239 -21.62 -4.97 6.50
CA LEU A 239 -21.06 -4.43 5.26
C LEU A 239 -21.00 -2.90 5.29
N ARG A 240 -22.07 -2.27 5.78
CA ARG A 240 -22.15 -0.81 5.96
C ARG A 240 -21.08 -0.34 6.93
N ASP A 241 -20.93 -1.02 8.07
CA ASP A 241 -19.91 -0.73 9.07
C ASP A 241 -18.51 -0.90 8.48
N ALA A 242 -18.28 -1.93 7.68
CA ALA A 242 -17.00 -2.15 7.02
C ALA A 242 -16.66 -1.02 6.02
N VAL A 243 -17.63 -0.54 5.25
CA VAL A 243 -17.43 0.58 4.31
C VAL A 243 -17.21 1.89 5.08
N ASP A 244 -17.96 2.13 6.15
CA ASP A 244 -17.81 3.32 7.00
C ASP A 244 -16.43 3.34 7.71
N ILE A 245 -15.97 2.21 8.22
CA ILE A 245 -14.62 2.07 8.77
C ILE A 245 -13.58 2.33 7.68
N LEU A 246 -13.77 1.77 6.48
CA LEU A 246 -12.85 1.98 5.35
C LEU A 246 -12.73 3.46 4.99
N GLU A 247 -13.86 4.18 4.90
CA GLU A 247 -13.88 5.62 4.58
C GLU A 247 -13.19 6.50 5.63
N LYS A 248 -13.09 6.02 6.87
CA LYS A 248 -12.40 6.74 7.96
C LYS A 248 -10.89 6.61 7.90
N ILE A 249 -10.36 5.62 7.19
CA ILE A 249 -8.91 5.37 7.07
C ILE A 249 -8.32 6.31 6.00
N VAL A 250 -8.28 7.59 6.27
CA VAL A 250 -7.74 8.60 5.32
C VAL A 250 -6.22 8.69 5.33
N VAL A 251 -5.56 8.09 6.33
CA VAL A 251 -4.11 8.11 6.50
C VAL A 251 -3.55 6.69 6.65
N TYR A 252 -2.38 6.48 6.10
CA TYR A 252 -1.67 5.21 6.20
C TYR A 252 -0.34 5.39 6.92
N PRO A 253 -0.11 4.68 8.04
CA PRO A 253 1.14 4.76 8.75
C PRO A 253 2.26 4.08 7.95
N VAL A 254 3.37 4.80 7.80
CA VAL A 254 4.57 4.31 7.10
C VAL A 254 5.69 4.13 8.12
N LEU A 255 6.22 2.93 8.18
CA LEU A 255 7.43 2.57 8.90
C LEU A 255 8.40 1.97 7.89
N ASN A 256 9.58 2.56 7.74
CA ASN A 256 10.59 2.11 6.81
C ASN A 256 11.95 1.99 7.48
N ILE A 257 12.67 0.92 7.14
CA ILE A 257 14.09 0.77 7.39
C ILE A 257 14.80 0.82 6.03
N ARG A 258 15.79 1.69 5.92
CA ARG A 258 16.52 1.94 4.68
C ARG A 258 18.02 1.74 4.89
N LEU A 259 18.60 0.91 4.04
CA LEU A 259 20.05 0.76 3.91
C LEU A 259 20.51 1.60 2.72
N SER A 260 21.45 2.50 2.94
CA SER A 260 21.97 3.39 1.90
C SER A 260 23.48 3.32 1.79
N GLY A 261 23.96 3.46 0.56
CA GLY A 261 25.37 3.57 0.22
C GLY A 261 25.67 4.87 -0.51
N ARG A 262 26.80 5.51 -0.21
CA ARG A 262 27.30 6.64 -0.96
C ARG A 262 27.99 6.13 -2.24
N ILE A 263 27.60 6.67 -3.40
CA ILE A 263 28.14 6.27 -4.70
C ILE A 263 29.38 7.08 -5.02
N PHE A 264 29.35 8.41 -4.77
CA PHE A 264 30.50 9.32 -4.90
C PHE A 264 30.33 10.53 -3.98
#